data_330bbd16947e3f77bea1601b54467e0a
#
_entry.id   330bbd16947e3f77bea1601b54467e0a
#
_cell.length_a   1.000
_cell.length_b   1.000
_cell.length_c   1.000
_cell.angle_alpha   90.00
_cell.angle_beta   90.00
_cell.angle_gamma   90.00
#
_symmetry.space_group_name_H-M   'P 1'
#
loop_
_entity.id
_entity.type
_entity.pdbx_description
1 polymer ?
#
loop_
_entity_poly.entity_id
_entity_poly.type
_entity_poly.pdbx_seq_one_letter_code
_entity_poly.pdbx_strand_id
1 'polypeptide(L)' 'MRKANKTRFSWDEKSIKALRQHLGFTQMEMATKLGTRQQTISEWEKGMYQPRGASVTLLSIVADSAGFQWDTEDKPNK' A
#
# COMPACT_ATOMS: atom_id res chain seq x y z
N MET A 1 -23.22 -0.08 -9.01
CA MET A 1 -23.00 -0.14 -8.85
C MET A 1 -22.52 -0.36 -8.36
N ARG A 2 -22.25 -0.50 -8.54
CA ARG A 2 -21.76 -0.69 -8.27
C ARG A 2 -21.02 -0.66 -7.83
N LYS A 3 -20.73 -0.57 -7.83
CA LYS A 3 -20.03 -0.44 -7.57
C LYS A 3 -19.29 -0.30 -7.07
N ALA A 4 -19.20 -0.22 -7.00
CA ALA A 4 -18.43 -0.05 -6.68
C ALA A 4 -17.77 -0.27 -6.03
N ASN A 5 -17.69 -0.52 -5.95
CA ASN A 5 -17.01 -0.70 -5.41
C ASN A 5 -16.21 -0.97 -5.10
N LYS A 6 -16.08 -1.30 -5.46
CA LYS A 6 -15.27 -1.52 -5.38
C LYS A 6 -14.37 -1.07 -5.19
N THR A 7 -14.17 -1.15 -5.46
CA THR A 7 -13.20 -0.45 -5.34
C THR A 7 -12.72 0.04 -4.12
N ARG A 8 -12.84 -0.44 -3.23
CA ARG A 8 -12.36 -0.08 -2.13
C ARG A 8 -11.17 -0.74 -1.80
N PHE A 9 -10.12 -0.35 -2.30
CA PHE A 9 -8.81 -0.88 -2.04
C PHE A 9 -8.37 -0.38 -0.68
N SER A 10 -7.95 -1.29 0.16
CA SER A 10 -7.45 -0.95 1.46
C SER A 10 -6.00 -1.29 1.58
N TRP A 11 -5.19 -0.40 2.10
CA TRP A 11 -3.78 -0.68 2.35
C TRP A 11 -3.66 -1.48 3.65
N ASP A 12 -3.17 -2.70 3.53
CA ASP A 12 -2.95 -3.57 4.68
C ASP A 12 -1.51 -4.06 4.68
N GLU A 13 -1.17 -4.94 5.59
CA GLU A 13 0.21 -5.41 5.71
C GLU A 13 0.71 -6.07 4.44
N LYS A 14 -0.16 -6.78 3.73
CA LYS A 14 0.26 -7.50 2.53
C LYS A 14 0.46 -6.56 1.36
N SER A 15 -0.45 -5.64 1.16
CA SER A 15 -0.37 -4.74 0.01
C SER A 15 0.78 -3.76 0.16
N ILE A 16 1.05 -3.31 1.39
CA ILE A 16 2.15 -2.39 1.65
C ILE A 16 3.48 -3.07 1.36
N LYS A 17 3.64 -4.30 1.83
CA LYS A 17 4.86 -5.05 1.58
C LYS A 17 5.01 -5.34 0.10
N ALA A 18 3.92 -5.69 -0.57
CA ALA A 18 3.95 -5.96 -2.01
C ALA A 18 4.37 -4.71 -2.79
N LEU A 19 3.85 -3.55 -2.42
CA LEU A 19 4.24 -2.31 -3.07
C LEU A 19 5.73 -2.06 -2.88
N ARG A 20 6.22 -2.21 -1.65
CA ARG A 20 7.63 -1.99 -1.37
C ARG A 20 8.50 -2.92 -2.21
N GLN A 21 8.10 -4.19 -2.33
CA GLN A 21 8.84 -5.15 -3.12
C GLN A 21 8.77 -4.83 -4.61
N HIS A 22 7.62 -4.36 -5.06
CA HIS A 22 7.46 -3.94 -6.45
C HIS A 22 8.41 -2.78 -6.79
N LEU A 23 8.62 -1.88 -5.83
CA LEU A 23 9.52 -0.75 -6.02
C LEU A 23 10.99 -1.13 -5.83
N GLY A 24 11.25 -2.29 -5.29
CA GLY A 24 12.62 -2.73 -5.00
C GLY A 24 13.24 -1.99 -3.84
N PHE A 25 12.43 -1.52 -2.91
CA PHE A 25 12.90 -0.69 -1.78
C PHE A 25 13.07 -1.52 -0.53
N THR A 26 14.04 -1.10 0.29
CA THR A 26 14.10 -1.57 1.68
C THR A 26 13.03 -0.82 2.46
N GLN A 27 12.79 -1.23 3.69
CA GLN A 27 11.84 -0.51 4.55
C GLN A 27 12.30 0.93 4.77
N MET A 28 13.60 1.12 4.92
CA MET A 28 14.14 2.46 5.13
C MET A 28 13.91 3.34 3.90
N GLU A 29 14.14 2.78 2.72
CA GLU A 29 13.91 3.52 1.47
C GLU A 29 12.45 3.88 1.30
N MET A 30 11.57 2.95 1.62
CA MET A 30 10.14 3.20 1.56
C MET A 30 9.74 4.31 2.53
N ALA A 31 10.30 4.27 3.73
CA ALA A 31 10.03 5.30 4.73
C ALA A 31 10.47 6.68 4.23
N THR A 32 11.64 6.74 3.64
CA THR A 32 12.13 7.98 3.08
C THR A 32 11.22 8.50 1.97
N LYS A 33 10.78 7.60 1.13
CA LYS A 33 9.89 7.94 0.02
C LYS A 33 8.58 8.53 0.50
N LEU A 34 8.07 7.98 1.58
CA LEU A 34 6.78 8.42 2.13
C LEU A 34 6.91 9.52 3.19
N GLY A 35 8.12 9.89 3.55
CA GLY A 35 8.32 10.92 4.55
C GLY A 35 7.99 10.45 5.96
N THR A 36 8.22 9.18 6.24
CA THR A 36 7.94 8.63 7.55
C THR A 36 9.16 7.87 8.06
N ARG A 37 9.01 7.06 9.07
CA ARG A 37 10.11 6.36 9.71
C ARG A 37 10.08 4.89 9.34
N GLN A 38 11.26 4.26 9.34
CA GLN A 38 11.34 2.84 9.07
C GLN A 38 10.47 2.03 10.03
N GLN A 39 10.45 2.42 11.28
CA GLN A 39 9.64 1.73 12.28
C GLN A 39 8.15 1.73 11.88
N THR A 40 7.68 2.83 11.33
CA THR A 40 6.29 2.93 10.88
C THR A 40 6.02 1.92 9.77
N ILE A 41 6.92 1.83 8.80
CA ILE A 41 6.78 0.85 7.71
C ILE A 41 6.76 -0.56 8.29
N SER A 42 7.68 -0.84 9.20
CA SER A 42 7.75 -2.15 9.83
C SER A 42 6.45 -2.51 10.53
N GLU A 43 5.89 -1.55 11.26
CA GLU A 43 4.64 -1.79 12.00
C GLU A 43 3.48 -2.04 11.06
N TRP A 44 3.41 -1.32 9.95
CA TRP A 44 2.38 -1.56 8.95
C TRP A 44 2.51 -2.97 8.37
N GLU A 45 3.74 -3.39 8.08
CA GLU A 45 3.97 -4.69 7.44
C GLU A 45 3.77 -5.86 8.40
N LYS A 46 3.76 -5.58 9.69
CA LYS A 46 3.45 -6.60 10.69
C LYS A 46 1.97 -6.63 11.05
N GLY A 47 1.20 -5.71 10.50
CA GLY A 47 -0.22 -5.64 10.79
C GLY A 47 -0.53 -5.00 12.13
N MET A 48 0.46 -4.35 12.76
CA MET A 48 0.24 -3.71 14.06
C MET A 48 -0.58 -2.46 13.96
N TYR A 49 -0.40 -1.72 12.89
CA TYR A 49 -1.16 -0.51 12.62
C TYR A 49 -1.45 -0.43 11.14
N GLN A 50 -2.48 0.29 10.79
CA GLN A 50 -2.80 0.53 9.39
C GLN A 50 -2.55 2.00 9.07
N PRO A 51 -2.09 2.30 7.85
CA PRO A 51 -1.92 3.69 7.46
C PRO A 51 -3.25 4.41 7.46
N ARG A 52 -3.20 5.70 7.72
CA ARG A 52 -4.39 6.53 7.76
C ARG A 52 -4.12 7.87 7.15
N GLY A 53 -5.18 8.54 6.73
CA GLY A 53 -5.11 9.91 6.28
C GLY A 53 -4.12 10.11 5.16
N ALA A 54 -3.20 11.04 5.35
CA ALA A 54 -2.23 11.39 4.31
C ALA A 54 -1.37 10.22 3.88
N SER A 55 -1.11 9.27 4.78
CA SER A 55 -0.31 8.10 4.44
C SER A 55 -1.00 7.25 3.38
N VAL A 56 -2.30 7.11 3.49
CA VAL A 56 -3.07 6.36 2.48
C VAL A 56 -2.96 7.05 1.12
N THR A 57 -3.10 8.36 1.12
CA THR A 57 -2.99 9.12 -0.12
C THR A 57 -1.62 8.98 -0.74
N LEU A 58 -0.57 9.09 0.08
CA LEU A 58 0.79 8.97 -0.42
C LEU A 58 1.06 7.57 -0.98
N LEU A 59 0.60 6.54 -0.29
CA LEU A 59 0.75 5.18 -0.78
C LEU A 59 0.08 5.00 -2.13
N SER A 60 -1.11 5.56 -2.27
CA SER A 60 -1.85 5.46 -3.52
C SER A 60 -1.15 6.20 -4.65
N ILE A 61 -0.61 7.38 -4.37
CA ILE A 61 0.12 8.15 -5.37
C ILE A 61 1.38 7.39 -5.82
N VAL A 62 2.11 6.85 -4.87
CA VAL A 62 3.34 6.11 -5.18
C VAL A 62 3.01 4.87 -6.00
N ALA A 63 1.98 4.15 -5.60
CA ALA A 63 1.55 2.94 -6.31
C ALA A 63 1.15 3.26 -7.73
N ASP A 64 0.39 4.32 -7.90
CA ASP A 64 -0.09 4.73 -9.20
C ASP A 64 1.06 5.13 -10.10
N SER A 65 2.00 5.89 -9.57
CA SER A 65 3.18 6.30 -10.32
C SER A 65 4.03 5.11 -10.76
N ALA A 66 4.05 4.06 -9.97
CA ALA A 66 4.87 2.89 -10.25
C ALA A 66 4.15 1.82 -11.06
N GLY A 67 2.91 2.06 -11.42
CA GLY A 67 2.12 1.08 -12.15
C GLY A 67 1.79 -0.14 -11.32
N PHE A 68 1.75 0.02 -10.01
CA PHE A 68 1.45 -1.09 -9.11
C PHE A 68 -0.05 -1.26 -8.98
N GLN A 69 -0.51 -2.47 -9.14
CA GLN A 69 -1.91 -2.79 -8.93
C GLN A 69 -2.01 -3.94 -7.97
N TRP A 70 -2.87 -3.82 -7.01
CA TRP A 70 -3.04 -4.84 -5.99
C TRP A 70 -4.52 -5.14 -5.82
N ASP A 71 -4.87 -6.38 -6.10
CA ASP A 71 -6.23 -6.82 -5.94
C ASP A 71 -6.35 -7.57 -4.68
N THR A 72 -7.04 -7.07 -3.73
CA THR A 72 -7.24 -7.78 -2.50
C THR A 72 -8.39 -8.76 -2.59
N GLU A 73 -9.16 -8.71 -3.70
CA GLU A 73 -10.18 -9.66 -3.87
C GLU A 73 -9.98 -10.41 -5.02
N ASP A 74 -10.41 -11.33 -5.19
CA ASP A 74 -10.16 -12.04 -6.30
C ASP A 74 -10.96 -11.68 -7.32
N LYS A 75 -10.95 -11.38 -8.03
CA LYS A 75 -11.53 -10.84 -9.03
C LYS A 75 -11.92 -11.62 -10.01
N PRO A 76 -12.54 -11.90 -10.34
CA PRO A 76 -12.68 -12.61 -11.13
C PRO A 76 -12.57 -12.59 -12.34
N ASN A 77 -12.37 -12.42 -12.32
CA ASN A 77 -12.35 -12.45 -13.17
C ASN A 77 -12.60 -12.34 -13.74
N LYS A 78 -12.61 -12.31 -13.95
CA LYS A 78 -12.75 -12.13 -14.49
C LYS A 78 -13.00 -12.09 -14.62
#